data_427e58f4ced56eaa3d29a625aa3d7158
#
_entry.id   427e58f4ced56eaa3d29a625aa3d7158
#
_cell.length_a   1.000
_cell.length_b   1.000
_cell.length_c   1.000
_cell.angle_alpha   90.00
_cell.angle_beta   90.00
_cell.angle_gamma   90.00
#
_symmetry.space_group_name_H-M   'P 1'
#
loop_
_entity.id
_entity.type
_entity.pdbx_description
1 polymer ?
#
loop_
_entity_poly.entity_id
_entity_poly.type
_entity_poly.pdbx_seq_one_letter_code
_entity_poly.pdbx_strand_id
1 'polypeptide(L)'
;AFLAQVEEVLSEVVEEYAGEEDGLLPPGGLEDRLLAEVGGTSHDLRRMLLSLAEWGERLRDRRRQARRLPRSYAATVAEQLLSWGGVDPPEYVKAAIASPHKAVEAYALDAREPASPILGTHLSVHLSGTLAPLEEYRDTLGLPMDSGLLTVPSPFPPSHRVLRYVPDVTSRHEELQGDPEALPRLYRSLVEVLTELPVKTAAFFPSFSLLDRFLARGLSSELPRGAVMESRRMPSEQLWNLVEGFKRSPGAGLLLGVCGGRVAEGIDFPDEELESVILVGIPFPRPTARREALIRYLDHLTGRGWEYGMVAPARRALLQALGRMIRSEDDRGLGIILDRRAAQFADALPGLKPLVSVRDEVERLFLGRRRPGRPPPKVGRPHQRPEPSSSPATSRPRLSEDP
;
A
#
# COMPACT_ATOMS: atom_id res chain seq x y z
N ALA A 1 10.60 -36.11 2.77
CA ALA A 1 12.04 -35.87 3.02
C ALA A 1 12.43 -34.48 2.47
N PHE A 2 12.62 -34.28 1.15
CA PHE A 2 13.15 -33.05 0.56
C PHE A 2 12.40 -31.76 1.00
N LEU A 3 11.07 -31.72 0.94
CA LEU A 3 10.31 -30.53 1.37
C LEU A 3 10.50 -30.20 2.86
N ALA A 4 10.71 -31.22 3.72
CA ALA A 4 10.99 -30.98 5.13
C ALA A 4 12.40 -30.41 5.33
N GLN A 5 13.38 -30.85 4.56
CA GLN A 5 14.74 -30.31 4.56
C GLN A 5 14.73 -28.84 4.06
N VAL A 6 13.97 -28.54 3.01
CA VAL A 6 13.77 -27.14 2.54
C VAL A 6 13.17 -26.26 3.62
N GLU A 7 12.15 -26.74 4.35
CA GLU A 7 11.50 -25.99 5.44
C GLU A 7 12.48 -25.71 6.58
N GLU A 8 13.30 -26.68 6.96
CA GLU A 8 14.33 -26.54 7.99
C GLU A 8 15.38 -25.52 7.60
N VAL A 9 15.97 -25.64 6.40
CA VAL A 9 16.95 -24.68 5.87
C VAL A 9 16.36 -23.26 5.76
N LEU A 10 15.13 -23.12 5.29
CA LEU A 10 14.47 -21.81 5.22
C LEU A 10 14.27 -21.21 6.61
N SER A 11 13.92 -22.02 7.60
CA SER A 11 13.75 -21.54 8.98
C SER A 11 15.06 -21.04 9.58
N GLU A 12 16.15 -21.80 9.40
CA GLU A 12 17.49 -21.42 9.85
C GLU A 12 17.98 -20.13 9.17
N VAL A 13 17.83 -20.04 7.85
CA VAL A 13 18.20 -18.83 7.08
C VAL A 13 17.45 -17.61 7.57
N VAL A 14 16.15 -17.72 7.84
CA VAL A 14 15.37 -16.61 8.36
C VAL A 14 15.81 -16.24 9.77
N GLU A 15 16.07 -17.20 10.64
CA GLU A 15 16.53 -16.94 12.02
C GLU A 15 17.90 -16.26 12.07
N GLU A 16 18.80 -16.59 11.14
CA GLU A 16 20.14 -16.00 11.10
C GLU A 16 20.16 -14.59 10.49
N TYR A 17 19.40 -14.37 9.41
CA TYR A 17 19.56 -13.14 8.61
C TYR A 17 18.42 -12.12 8.73
N ALA A 18 17.25 -12.49 9.23
CA ALA A 18 16.08 -11.60 9.08
C ALA A 18 16.04 -10.40 10.03
N GLY A 19 16.85 -10.34 11.08
CA GLY A 19 16.75 -9.26 12.07
C GLY A 19 15.34 -9.15 12.66
N GLU A 20 14.90 -7.93 12.97
CA GLU A 20 13.53 -7.70 13.50
C GLU A 20 12.43 -7.79 12.42
N GLU A 21 12.69 -7.32 11.22
CA GLU A 21 11.72 -7.32 10.11
C GLU A 21 12.24 -8.09 8.90
N ASP A 22 13.41 -7.70 8.37
CA ASP A 22 14.09 -8.36 7.27
C ASP A 22 15.61 -8.18 7.36
N GLY A 23 16.33 -8.95 6.55
CA GLY A 23 17.77 -8.82 6.38
C GLY A 23 18.21 -9.35 5.02
N LEU A 24 19.27 -8.78 4.45
CA LEU A 24 19.78 -9.22 3.15
C LEU A 24 20.56 -10.52 3.31
N LEU A 25 20.34 -11.44 2.40
CA LEU A 25 21.12 -12.66 2.28
C LEU A 25 22.42 -12.38 1.51
N PRO A 26 23.55 -12.97 1.93
CA PRO A 26 24.76 -12.96 1.12
C PRO A 26 24.56 -13.78 -0.17
N PRO A 27 25.38 -13.55 -1.20
CA PRO A 27 25.42 -14.42 -2.38
C PRO A 27 25.57 -15.89 -1.98
N GLY A 28 24.72 -16.76 -2.54
CA GLY A 28 24.71 -18.19 -2.21
C GLY A 28 24.09 -18.56 -0.84
N GLY A 29 23.66 -17.60 -0.03
CA GLY A 29 23.26 -17.83 1.36
C GLY A 29 22.16 -18.87 1.58
N LEU A 30 21.22 -19.03 0.66
CA LEU A 30 20.21 -20.09 0.68
C LEU A 30 20.68 -21.32 -0.12
N GLU A 31 21.26 -21.10 -1.29
CA GLU A 31 21.66 -22.14 -2.23
C GLU A 31 22.71 -23.07 -1.62
N ASP A 32 23.75 -22.53 -1.00
CA ASP A 32 24.83 -23.27 -0.38
C ASP A 32 24.35 -24.15 0.78
N ARG A 33 23.38 -23.67 1.56
CA ARG A 33 22.77 -24.43 2.65
C ARG A 33 21.87 -25.56 2.14
N LEU A 34 21.09 -25.28 1.11
CA LEU A 34 20.28 -26.32 0.47
C LEU A 34 21.19 -27.41 -0.13
N LEU A 35 22.32 -27.04 -0.73
CA LEU A 35 23.29 -27.98 -1.24
C LEU A 35 23.96 -28.79 -0.13
N ALA A 36 24.30 -28.15 0.98
CA ALA A 36 24.90 -28.83 2.13
C ALA A 36 23.94 -29.88 2.73
N GLU A 37 22.65 -29.56 2.83
CA GLU A 37 21.64 -30.44 3.40
C GLU A 37 21.22 -31.56 2.44
N VAL A 38 21.04 -31.26 1.16
CA VAL A 38 20.57 -32.24 0.16
C VAL A 38 21.73 -33.12 -0.38
N GLY A 39 22.95 -32.57 -0.39
CA GLY A 39 24.13 -33.16 -1.01
C GLY A 39 24.15 -33.03 -2.53
N GLY A 40 25.32 -33.22 -3.13
CA GLY A 40 25.52 -33.14 -4.57
C GLY A 40 25.96 -31.75 -5.06
N THR A 41 25.70 -31.48 -6.33
CA THR A 41 26.08 -30.22 -7.02
C THR A 41 24.88 -29.35 -7.28
N SER A 42 25.11 -28.05 -7.61
CA SER A 42 24.05 -27.13 -8.06
C SER A 42 23.27 -27.69 -9.26
N HIS A 43 23.96 -28.46 -10.14
CA HIS A 43 23.32 -29.14 -11.26
C HIS A 43 22.37 -30.25 -10.79
N ASP A 44 22.75 -31.00 -9.78
CA ASP A 44 21.92 -32.08 -9.22
C ASP A 44 20.70 -31.52 -8.52
N LEU A 45 20.86 -30.45 -7.73
CA LEU A 45 19.74 -29.72 -7.09
C LEU A 45 18.77 -29.19 -8.15
N ARG A 46 19.28 -28.51 -9.19
CA ARG A 46 18.45 -28.00 -10.28
C ARG A 46 17.67 -29.12 -10.98
N ARG A 47 18.32 -30.23 -11.30
CA ARG A 47 17.68 -31.41 -11.93
C ARG A 47 16.58 -31.99 -11.05
N MET A 48 16.81 -32.06 -9.73
CA MET A 48 15.84 -32.54 -8.77
C MET A 48 14.63 -31.60 -8.69
N LEU A 49 14.85 -30.27 -8.65
CA LEU A 49 13.79 -29.26 -8.65
C LEU A 49 12.94 -29.32 -9.93
N LEU A 50 13.57 -29.47 -11.10
CA LEU A 50 12.85 -29.65 -12.37
C LEU A 50 11.96 -30.91 -12.34
N SER A 51 12.49 -32.04 -11.87
CA SER A 51 11.71 -33.27 -11.74
C SER A 51 10.53 -33.13 -10.75
N LEU A 52 10.75 -32.38 -9.67
CA LEU A 52 9.70 -32.08 -8.67
C LEU A 52 8.62 -31.17 -9.24
N ALA A 53 9.00 -30.15 -10.02
CA ALA A 53 8.07 -29.25 -10.72
C ALA A 53 7.20 -30.04 -11.71
N GLU A 54 7.80 -30.88 -12.56
CA GLU A 54 7.07 -31.74 -13.50
C GLU A 54 6.11 -32.71 -12.81
N TRP A 55 6.56 -33.33 -11.70
CA TRP A 55 5.68 -34.19 -10.93
C TRP A 55 4.50 -33.42 -10.34
N GLY A 56 4.78 -32.22 -9.83
CA GLY A 56 3.78 -31.35 -9.26
C GLY A 56 2.78 -30.84 -10.30
N GLU A 57 3.20 -30.58 -11.57
CA GLU A 57 2.30 -30.24 -12.68
C GLU A 57 1.40 -31.42 -13.04
N ARG A 58 1.94 -32.64 -13.12
CA ARG A 58 1.10 -33.83 -13.31
C ARG A 58 0.04 -33.99 -12.21
N LEU A 59 0.34 -33.58 -10.97
CA LEU A 59 -0.63 -33.58 -9.88
C LEU A 59 -1.70 -32.47 -10.07
N ARG A 60 -1.30 -31.26 -10.52
CA ARG A 60 -2.23 -30.18 -10.87
C ARG A 60 -3.23 -30.63 -11.95
N ASP A 61 -2.75 -31.31 -13.00
CA ASP A 61 -3.58 -31.81 -14.09
C ASP A 61 -4.58 -32.89 -13.64
N ARG A 62 -4.12 -33.85 -12.83
CA ARG A 62 -5.03 -34.86 -12.25
C ARG A 62 -6.13 -34.21 -11.41
N ARG A 63 -5.81 -33.15 -10.64
CA ARG A 63 -6.79 -32.39 -9.86
C ARG A 63 -7.77 -31.61 -10.75
N ARG A 64 -7.28 -30.99 -11.84
CA ARG A 64 -8.15 -30.34 -12.85
C ARG A 64 -9.15 -31.34 -13.46
N GLN A 65 -8.66 -32.51 -13.86
CA GLN A 65 -9.52 -33.60 -14.42
C GLN A 65 -10.56 -34.06 -13.38
N ALA A 66 -10.19 -34.14 -12.11
CA ALA A 66 -11.08 -34.47 -11.02
C ALA A 66 -11.97 -33.30 -10.54
N ARG A 67 -12.00 -32.16 -11.26
CA ARG A 67 -12.73 -30.92 -10.90
C ARG A 67 -12.39 -30.38 -9.50
N ARG A 68 -11.16 -30.59 -9.04
CA ARG A 68 -10.61 -30.07 -7.79
C ARG A 68 -9.68 -28.89 -8.09
N LEU A 69 -9.46 -28.02 -7.07
CA LEU A 69 -8.50 -26.93 -7.18
C LEU A 69 -7.11 -27.46 -7.54
N PRO A 70 -6.46 -26.98 -8.63
CA PRO A 70 -5.19 -27.49 -9.14
C PRO A 70 -4.02 -26.97 -8.30
N ARG A 71 -3.95 -27.34 -7.02
CA ARG A 71 -2.88 -26.94 -6.11
C ARG A 71 -1.85 -28.05 -6.00
N SER A 72 -0.56 -27.70 -6.08
CA SER A 72 0.57 -28.59 -5.78
C SER A 72 1.66 -27.76 -5.08
N TYR A 73 1.82 -27.97 -3.78
CA TYR A 73 2.89 -27.31 -3.02
C TYR A 73 4.28 -27.73 -3.53
N ALA A 74 4.44 -28.98 -3.96
CA ALA A 74 5.70 -29.45 -4.53
C ALA A 74 6.08 -28.67 -5.81
N ALA A 75 5.13 -28.46 -6.74
CA ALA A 75 5.38 -27.62 -7.90
C ALA A 75 5.70 -26.20 -7.48
N THR A 76 4.91 -25.61 -6.60
CA THR A 76 5.11 -24.22 -6.17
C THR A 76 6.48 -24.00 -5.53
N VAL A 77 6.92 -24.87 -4.61
CA VAL A 77 8.25 -24.77 -3.98
C VAL A 77 9.36 -24.94 -5.01
N ALA A 78 9.24 -25.94 -5.90
CA ALA A 78 10.24 -26.17 -6.93
C ALA A 78 10.35 -25.00 -7.91
N GLU A 79 9.24 -24.46 -8.37
CA GLU A 79 9.17 -23.29 -9.25
C GLU A 79 9.80 -22.06 -8.58
N GLN A 80 9.49 -21.81 -7.30
CA GLN A 80 10.06 -20.70 -6.56
C GLN A 80 11.58 -20.83 -6.38
N LEU A 81 12.09 -22.01 -6.03
CA LEU A 81 13.53 -22.23 -5.90
C LEU A 81 14.26 -22.17 -7.24
N LEU A 82 13.64 -22.62 -8.34
CA LEU A 82 14.19 -22.46 -9.69
C LEU A 82 14.26 -21.00 -10.11
N SER A 83 13.21 -20.23 -9.82
CA SER A 83 13.19 -18.78 -10.08
C SER A 83 14.20 -18.04 -9.22
N TRP A 84 14.35 -18.43 -7.94
CA TRP A 84 15.33 -17.88 -7.02
C TRP A 84 16.77 -17.97 -7.54
N GLY A 85 17.14 -19.09 -8.15
CA GLY A 85 18.45 -19.31 -8.74
C GLY A 85 18.68 -18.54 -10.07
N GLY A 86 17.64 -17.90 -10.61
CA GLY A 86 17.72 -17.15 -11.87
C GLY A 86 17.74 -15.63 -11.71
N VAL A 87 17.74 -15.12 -10.47
CA VAL A 87 17.76 -13.67 -10.18
C VAL A 87 19.04 -13.29 -9.45
N ASP A 88 19.77 -12.33 -10.00
CA ASP A 88 21.08 -11.93 -9.53
C ASP A 88 21.20 -10.41 -9.33
N PRO A 89 22.14 -9.95 -8.46
CA PRO A 89 22.50 -8.55 -8.37
C PRO A 89 23.07 -8.00 -9.71
N PRO A 90 22.96 -6.70 -9.98
CA PRO A 90 22.48 -5.65 -9.05
C PRO A 90 20.98 -5.39 -9.07
N GLU A 91 20.22 -5.97 -10.01
CA GLU A 91 18.81 -5.67 -10.25
C GLU A 91 17.89 -6.28 -9.17
N TYR A 92 18.40 -7.28 -8.46
CA TYR A 92 17.68 -7.97 -7.38
C TYR A 92 18.51 -8.05 -6.11
N VAL A 93 17.83 -8.13 -4.97
CA VAL A 93 18.42 -8.58 -3.70
C VAL A 93 17.61 -9.73 -3.16
N LYS A 94 18.32 -10.66 -2.52
CA LYS A 94 17.73 -11.77 -1.79
C LYS A 94 17.63 -11.41 -0.32
N ALA A 95 16.47 -11.62 0.30
CA ALA A 95 16.20 -11.21 1.67
C ALA A 95 15.51 -12.34 2.47
N ALA A 96 15.86 -12.42 3.74
CA ALA A 96 15.13 -13.16 4.75
C ALA A 96 14.16 -12.24 5.46
N ILE A 97 12.94 -12.69 5.72
CA ILE A 97 11.84 -11.91 6.29
C ILE A 97 11.35 -12.60 7.57
N ALA A 98 11.36 -11.87 8.70
CA ALA A 98 10.85 -12.38 9.97
C ALA A 98 9.36 -12.12 10.16
N SER A 99 8.86 -10.99 9.67
CA SER A 99 7.51 -10.52 9.93
C SER A 99 6.81 -9.98 8.66
N PRO A 100 5.51 -10.22 8.46
CA PRO A 100 4.55 -10.90 9.36
C PRO A 100 4.60 -12.43 9.32
N HIS A 101 5.31 -13.01 8.37
CA HIS A 101 5.53 -14.46 8.22
C HIS A 101 6.98 -14.70 7.85
N LYS A 102 7.58 -15.76 8.40
CA LYS A 102 8.90 -16.20 8.00
C LYS A 102 8.91 -16.55 6.52
N ALA A 103 9.79 -15.93 5.75
CA ALA A 103 9.92 -16.14 4.31
C ALA A 103 11.32 -15.77 3.81
N VAL A 104 11.66 -16.23 2.62
CA VAL A 104 12.73 -15.67 1.81
C VAL A 104 12.13 -15.04 0.55
N GLU A 105 12.68 -13.94 0.11
CA GLU A 105 12.16 -13.17 -1.02
C GLU A 105 13.30 -12.71 -1.91
N ALA A 106 13.16 -12.90 -3.23
CA ALA A 106 13.95 -12.20 -4.23
C ALA A 106 13.22 -10.88 -4.56
N TYR A 107 13.78 -9.77 -4.13
CA TYR A 107 13.19 -8.45 -4.24
C TYR A 107 13.82 -7.69 -5.40
N ALA A 108 13.00 -7.32 -6.39
CA ALA A 108 13.44 -6.53 -7.54
C ALA A 108 13.73 -5.08 -7.09
N LEU A 109 14.94 -4.61 -7.40
CA LEU A 109 15.35 -3.21 -7.23
C LEU A 109 15.10 -2.41 -8.50
N ASP A 110 15.14 -3.09 -9.66
CA ASP A 110 14.93 -2.51 -10.98
C ASP A 110 13.51 -2.79 -11.49
N ALA A 111 12.73 -1.74 -11.69
CA ALA A 111 11.40 -1.85 -12.27
C ALA A 111 11.41 -1.93 -13.82
N ARG A 112 12.54 -1.67 -14.48
CA ARG A 112 12.65 -1.60 -15.94
C ARG A 112 12.47 -2.96 -16.59
N GLU A 113 13.02 -4.01 -16.00
CA GLU A 113 12.90 -5.37 -16.52
C GLU A 113 11.42 -5.83 -16.56
N PRO A 114 10.67 -5.84 -15.45
CA PRO A 114 9.25 -6.19 -15.48
C PRO A 114 8.40 -5.22 -16.30
N ALA A 115 8.82 -3.96 -16.47
CA ALA A 115 8.14 -2.98 -17.32
C ALA A 115 8.47 -3.14 -18.82
N SER A 116 9.46 -3.95 -19.20
CA SER A 116 9.94 -4.10 -20.57
C SER A 116 8.84 -4.39 -21.62
N PRO A 117 7.78 -5.17 -21.35
CA PRO A 117 6.70 -5.36 -22.32
C PRO A 117 5.97 -4.06 -22.67
N ILE A 118 5.88 -3.11 -21.72
CA ILE A 118 5.27 -1.80 -21.93
C ILE A 118 6.24 -0.92 -22.75
N LEU A 119 7.53 -0.95 -22.42
CA LEU A 119 8.57 -0.18 -23.10
C LEU A 119 8.75 -0.63 -24.55
N GLY A 120 8.46 -1.90 -24.86
CA GLY A 120 8.48 -2.46 -26.21
C GLY A 120 7.28 -2.09 -27.09
N THR A 121 6.29 -1.36 -26.58
CA THR A 121 5.12 -0.94 -27.38
C THR A 121 5.44 0.27 -28.26
N HIS A 122 4.74 0.39 -29.41
CA HIS A 122 4.92 1.54 -30.29
C HIS A 122 4.53 2.87 -29.64
N LEU A 123 3.52 2.86 -28.80
CA LEU A 123 3.03 4.02 -28.04
C LEU A 123 2.45 3.53 -26.71
N SER A 124 2.77 4.22 -25.63
CA SER A 124 2.14 4.01 -24.34
C SER A 124 1.75 5.35 -23.70
N VAL A 125 0.62 5.37 -23.01
CA VAL A 125 0.15 6.52 -22.23
C VAL A 125 -0.08 6.05 -20.79
N HIS A 126 0.65 6.65 -19.87
CA HIS A 126 0.58 6.34 -18.44
C HIS A 126 -0.16 7.48 -17.74
N LEU A 127 -1.22 7.16 -16.98
CA LEU A 127 -2.00 8.19 -16.30
C LEU A 127 -2.46 7.72 -14.92
N SER A 128 -2.34 8.63 -13.96
CA SER A 128 -2.88 8.45 -12.60
C SER A 128 -2.95 9.81 -11.91
N GLY A 129 -3.82 9.95 -10.91
CA GLY A 129 -3.86 11.11 -10.03
C GLY A 129 -2.63 11.24 -9.11
N THR A 130 -1.78 10.20 -9.05
CA THR A 130 -0.65 10.11 -8.11
C THR A 130 0.64 9.60 -8.75
N LEU A 131 0.85 9.84 -10.05
CA LEU A 131 2.13 9.51 -10.70
C LEU A 131 3.30 10.39 -10.24
N ALA A 132 3.01 11.60 -9.78
CA ALA A 132 4.06 12.55 -9.39
C ALA A 132 4.94 12.02 -8.22
N PRO A 133 6.27 12.33 -8.25
CA PRO A 133 7.01 13.11 -9.25
C PRO A 133 7.12 12.37 -10.59
N LEU A 134 6.84 13.08 -11.69
CA LEU A 134 6.80 12.46 -13.02
C LEU A 134 8.20 12.01 -13.50
N GLU A 135 9.22 12.77 -13.14
CA GLU A 135 10.62 12.44 -13.43
C GLU A 135 11.03 11.15 -12.73
N GLU A 136 10.65 10.98 -11.44
CA GLU A 136 10.92 9.74 -10.71
C GLU A 136 10.24 8.55 -11.38
N TYR A 137 9.00 8.72 -11.80
CA TYR A 137 8.26 7.67 -12.50
C TYR A 137 8.93 7.29 -13.83
N ARG A 138 9.34 8.29 -14.63
CA ARG A 138 10.08 8.08 -15.89
C ARG A 138 11.39 7.34 -15.65
N ASP A 139 12.19 7.83 -14.73
CA ASP A 139 13.54 7.34 -14.48
C ASP A 139 13.54 5.92 -13.90
N THR A 140 12.63 5.63 -12.99
CA THR A 140 12.53 4.30 -12.36
C THR A 140 11.97 3.23 -13.29
N LEU A 141 11.08 3.59 -14.22
CA LEU A 141 10.57 2.67 -15.24
C LEU A 141 11.47 2.59 -16.48
N GLY A 142 12.49 3.45 -16.59
CA GLY A 142 13.36 3.50 -17.78
C GLY A 142 12.65 3.99 -19.04
N LEU A 143 11.63 4.85 -18.89
CA LEU A 143 10.99 5.51 -20.04
C LEU A 143 12.01 6.43 -20.74
N PRO A 144 11.91 6.63 -22.06
CA PRO A 144 12.78 7.52 -22.79
C PRO A 144 12.85 8.93 -22.18
N MET A 145 14.02 9.54 -22.20
CA MET A 145 14.24 10.89 -21.62
C MET A 145 13.41 11.97 -22.29
N ASP A 146 13.04 11.78 -23.54
CA ASP A 146 12.18 12.65 -24.34
C ASP A 146 10.67 12.36 -24.17
N SER A 147 10.30 11.45 -23.26
CA SER A 147 8.90 11.18 -22.95
C SER A 147 8.18 12.45 -22.50
N GLY A 148 7.01 12.71 -23.07
CA GLY A 148 6.17 13.84 -22.68
C GLY A 148 5.64 13.69 -21.25
N LEU A 149 5.99 14.63 -20.38
CA LEU A 149 5.49 14.68 -18.99
C LEU A 149 4.39 15.77 -18.90
N LEU A 150 3.18 15.38 -18.50
CA LEU A 150 2.05 16.31 -18.42
C LEU A 150 1.39 16.25 -17.05
N THR A 151 1.30 17.40 -16.39
CA THR A 151 0.49 17.60 -15.19
C THR A 151 -0.75 18.41 -15.53
N VAL A 152 -1.93 17.84 -15.27
CA VAL A 152 -3.21 18.54 -15.45
C VAL A 152 -3.65 19.07 -14.09
N PRO A 153 -4.03 20.36 -13.99
CA PRO A 153 -4.52 20.92 -12.73
C PRO A 153 -5.82 20.21 -12.30
N SER A 154 -6.05 20.18 -10.98
CA SER A 154 -7.30 19.65 -10.43
C SER A 154 -8.49 20.43 -10.97
N PRO A 155 -9.57 19.76 -11.41
CA PRO A 155 -10.79 20.46 -11.85
C PRO A 155 -11.58 21.06 -10.67
N PHE A 156 -11.26 20.67 -9.45
CA PHE A 156 -12.01 21.07 -8.26
C PHE A 156 -11.54 22.43 -7.74
N PRO A 157 -12.47 23.29 -7.23
CA PRO A 157 -12.12 24.61 -6.72
C PRO A 157 -11.11 24.53 -5.56
N PRO A 158 -9.97 25.25 -5.63
CA PRO A 158 -8.97 25.22 -4.55
C PRO A 158 -9.52 25.64 -3.18
N SER A 159 -10.56 26.50 -3.16
CA SER A 159 -11.24 26.95 -1.94
C SER A 159 -12.02 25.85 -1.22
N HIS A 160 -12.31 24.74 -1.89
CA HIS A 160 -13.05 23.61 -1.32
C HIS A 160 -12.13 22.63 -0.60
N ARG A 161 -10.82 22.71 -0.80
CA ARG A 161 -9.82 21.90 -0.12
C ARG A 161 -8.91 22.78 0.73
N VAL A 162 -8.98 22.57 2.03
CA VAL A 162 -8.12 23.25 3.00
C VAL A 162 -7.12 22.27 3.56
N LEU A 163 -5.83 22.57 3.45
CA LEU A 163 -4.75 21.73 3.96
C LEU A 163 -3.96 22.50 5.02
N ARG A 164 -3.77 21.86 6.18
CA ARG A 164 -3.05 22.40 7.33
C ARG A 164 -2.07 21.40 7.89
N TYR A 165 -1.01 21.88 8.53
CA TYR A 165 -0.13 21.02 9.33
C TYR A 165 0.14 21.65 10.68
N VAL A 166 0.40 20.81 11.68
CA VAL A 166 0.75 21.23 13.04
C VAL A 166 2.28 21.35 13.14
N PRO A 167 2.83 22.55 13.39
CA PRO A 167 4.27 22.80 13.34
C PRO A 167 5.04 22.29 14.57
N ASP A 168 4.36 22.03 15.68
CA ASP A 168 4.97 21.75 16.98
C ASP A 168 5.08 20.26 17.31
N VAL A 169 4.63 19.39 16.40
CA VAL A 169 4.63 17.93 16.58
C VAL A 169 5.34 17.22 15.44
N THR A 170 5.75 15.98 15.69
CA THR A 170 6.34 15.09 14.69
C THR A 170 6.05 13.64 15.02
N SER A 171 6.01 12.82 13.98
CA SER A 171 5.97 11.36 14.08
C SER A 171 7.32 10.69 13.82
N ARG A 172 8.40 11.48 13.78
CA ARG A 172 9.76 10.96 13.51
C ARG A 172 10.18 9.98 14.60
N HIS A 173 10.58 8.78 14.17
CA HIS A 173 10.83 7.66 15.08
C HIS A 173 11.90 8.00 16.13
N GLU A 174 13.02 8.58 15.71
CA GLU A 174 14.13 8.96 16.59
C GLU A 174 13.68 9.99 17.64
N GLU A 175 12.82 10.92 17.27
CA GLU A 175 12.29 11.91 18.21
C GLU A 175 11.23 11.32 19.15
N LEU A 176 10.39 10.39 18.65
CA LEU A 176 9.42 9.68 19.50
C LEU A 176 10.09 8.72 20.49
N GLN A 177 11.35 8.36 20.29
CA GLN A 177 12.15 7.55 21.21
C GLN A 177 13.05 8.40 22.11
N GLY A 178 13.65 9.46 21.55
CA GLY A 178 14.64 10.29 22.25
C GLY A 178 14.05 11.39 23.13
N ASP A 179 12.82 11.86 22.82
CA ASP A 179 12.12 12.87 23.62
C ASP A 179 10.86 12.26 24.28
N PRO A 180 10.84 12.07 25.61
CA PRO A 180 9.70 11.52 26.33
C PRO A 180 8.39 12.29 26.13
N GLU A 181 8.46 13.60 25.81
CA GLU A 181 7.30 14.45 25.58
C GLU A 181 6.82 14.45 24.13
N ALA A 182 7.59 13.93 23.18
CA ALA A 182 7.21 13.96 21.77
C ALA A 182 5.89 13.18 21.49
N LEU A 183 5.78 11.95 21.99
CA LEU A 183 4.56 11.16 21.86
C LEU A 183 3.36 11.76 22.62
N PRO A 184 3.50 12.20 23.89
CA PRO A 184 2.46 12.95 24.59
C PRO A 184 1.98 14.20 23.84
N ARG A 185 2.88 15.00 23.26
CA ARG A 185 2.50 16.17 22.46
C ARG A 185 1.71 15.79 21.22
N LEU A 186 2.19 14.82 20.45
CA LEU A 186 1.50 14.33 19.26
C LEU A 186 0.11 13.76 19.60
N TYR A 187 0.02 13.04 20.71
CA TYR A 187 -1.24 12.48 21.22
C TYR A 187 -2.25 13.60 21.59
N ARG A 188 -1.83 14.59 22.37
CA ARG A 188 -2.69 15.73 22.75
C ARG A 188 -3.16 16.49 21.51
N SER A 189 -2.28 16.78 20.56
CA SER A 189 -2.65 17.45 19.32
C SER A 189 -3.71 16.66 18.53
N LEU A 190 -3.64 15.33 18.49
CA LEU A 190 -4.66 14.52 17.83
C LEU A 190 -6.01 14.64 18.55
N VAL A 191 -6.03 14.51 19.88
CA VAL A 191 -7.26 14.60 20.69
C VAL A 191 -7.91 15.98 20.54
N GLU A 192 -7.11 17.06 20.62
CA GLU A 192 -7.57 18.44 20.44
C GLU A 192 -8.22 18.65 19.05
N VAL A 193 -7.53 18.25 18.00
CA VAL A 193 -8.05 18.35 16.63
C VAL A 193 -9.35 17.54 16.46
N LEU A 194 -9.39 16.30 16.96
CA LEU A 194 -10.58 15.45 16.83
C LEU A 194 -11.78 15.97 17.63
N THR A 195 -11.52 16.64 18.76
CA THR A 195 -12.57 17.23 19.61
C THR A 195 -13.24 18.43 18.94
N GLU A 196 -12.48 19.21 18.16
CA GLU A 196 -12.99 20.39 17.48
C GLU A 196 -13.61 20.11 16.10
N LEU A 197 -13.52 18.87 15.57
CA LEU A 197 -14.05 18.51 14.27
C LEU A 197 -15.47 17.93 14.34
N PRO A 198 -16.53 18.69 13.97
CA PRO A 198 -17.91 18.23 14.03
C PRO A 198 -18.39 17.50 12.76
N VAL A 199 -17.46 16.99 11.95
CA VAL A 199 -17.71 16.39 10.63
C VAL A 199 -17.19 14.94 10.57
N LYS A 200 -17.61 14.19 9.56
CA LYS A 200 -17.09 12.83 9.34
C LYS A 200 -15.59 12.87 9.05
N THR A 201 -14.83 12.22 9.89
CA THR A 201 -13.37 12.32 9.92
C THR A 201 -12.73 10.94 9.85
N ALA A 202 -11.71 10.79 9.01
CA ALA A 202 -10.78 9.66 9.06
C ALA A 202 -9.43 10.13 9.60
N ALA A 203 -8.87 9.41 10.58
CA ALA A 203 -7.51 9.63 11.07
C ALA A 203 -6.63 8.44 10.68
N PHE A 204 -5.62 8.71 9.85
CA PHE A 204 -4.70 7.69 9.36
C PHE A 204 -3.33 7.82 10.03
N PHE A 205 -2.89 6.73 10.62
CA PHE A 205 -1.58 6.61 11.24
C PHE A 205 -0.56 6.07 10.23
N PRO A 206 0.72 6.42 10.33
CA PRO A 206 1.75 5.88 9.45
C PRO A 206 1.99 4.37 9.65
N SER A 207 1.60 3.83 10.82
CA SER A 207 1.72 2.39 11.12
C SER A 207 0.74 1.96 12.21
N PHE A 208 0.40 0.66 12.21
CA PHE A 208 -0.34 0.07 13.32
C PHE A 208 0.41 0.18 14.67
N SER A 209 1.74 0.12 14.66
CA SER A 209 2.53 0.26 15.89
C SER A 209 2.30 1.62 16.55
N LEU A 210 2.23 2.70 15.77
CA LEU A 210 1.92 4.02 16.33
C LEU A 210 0.46 4.09 16.81
N LEU A 211 -0.49 3.56 16.05
CA LEU A 211 -1.89 3.47 16.47
C LEU A 211 -2.04 2.71 17.80
N ASP A 212 -1.39 1.55 17.92
CA ASP A 212 -1.39 0.73 19.13
C ASP A 212 -0.85 1.51 20.35
N ARG A 213 0.22 2.30 20.17
CA ARG A 213 0.76 3.18 21.23
C ARG A 213 -0.25 4.25 21.68
N PHE A 214 -1.06 4.78 20.77
CA PHE A 214 -2.12 5.73 21.09
C PHE A 214 -3.29 5.06 21.81
N LEU A 215 -3.68 3.87 21.40
CA LEU A 215 -4.72 3.08 22.06
C LEU A 215 -4.31 2.69 23.47
N ALA A 216 -3.05 2.29 23.67
CA ALA A 216 -2.51 1.98 25.00
C ALA A 216 -2.47 3.19 25.93
N ARG A 217 -2.48 4.42 25.39
CA ARG A 217 -2.61 5.67 26.18
C ARG A 217 -4.05 6.07 26.48
N GLY A 218 -5.04 5.31 26.03
CA GLY A 218 -6.44 5.57 26.31
C GLY A 218 -7.19 6.35 25.22
N LEU A 219 -6.68 6.41 23.99
CA LEU A 219 -7.31 7.17 22.89
C LEU A 219 -8.80 6.87 22.77
N SER A 220 -9.20 5.60 22.86
CA SER A 220 -10.62 5.20 22.72
C SER A 220 -11.54 5.81 23.77
N SER A 221 -11.06 6.12 24.98
CA SER A 221 -11.82 6.71 26.07
C SER A 221 -11.84 8.24 26.04
N GLU A 222 -10.86 8.86 25.38
CA GLU A 222 -10.75 10.32 25.27
C GLU A 222 -11.42 10.88 24.01
N LEU A 223 -11.83 10.03 23.09
CA LEU A 223 -12.47 10.47 21.86
C LEU A 223 -13.89 11.03 22.17
N PRO A 224 -14.24 12.19 21.59
CA PRO A 224 -15.54 12.85 21.85
C PRO A 224 -16.73 12.05 21.32
N ARG A 225 -16.48 11.03 20.52
CA ARG A 225 -17.46 10.16 19.86
C ARG A 225 -16.87 8.78 19.60
N GLY A 226 -17.73 7.78 19.50
CA GLY A 226 -17.32 6.43 19.17
C GLY A 226 -16.54 6.38 17.85
N ALA A 227 -15.43 5.69 17.84
CA ALA A 227 -14.62 5.47 16.65
C ALA A 227 -14.76 4.04 16.16
N VAL A 228 -14.84 3.88 14.83
CA VAL A 228 -14.62 2.60 14.18
C VAL A 228 -13.15 2.49 13.78
N MET A 229 -12.59 1.27 13.84
CA MET A 229 -11.14 1.11 13.75
C MET A 229 -10.74 -0.10 12.90
N GLU A 230 -9.82 0.13 11.96
CA GLU A 230 -9.18 -0.95 11.21
C GLU A 230 -8.22 -1.74 12.10
N SER A 231 -8.20 -3.07 11.96
CA SER A 231 -7.22 -3.93 12.61
C SER A 231 -6.39 -4.72 11.59
N ARG A 232 -5.15 -5.12 12.00
CA ARG A 232 -4.14 -5.75 11.12
C ARG A 232 -4.65 -6.97 10.34
N ARG A 233 -5.52 -7.79 10.93
CA ARG A 233 -5.98 -9.08 10.39
C ARG A 233 -7.49 -9.13 10.20
N MET A 234 -8.14 -7.98 10.11
CA MET A 234 -9.59 -7.90 9.91
C MET A 234 -9.98 -8.57 8.58
N PRO A 235 -10.90 -9.55 8.57
CA PRO A 235 -11.45 -10.10 7.33
C PRO A 235 -12.09 -9.03 6.46
N SER A 236 -12.05 -9.20 5.13
CA SER A 236 -12.56 -8.19 4.19
C SER A 236 -14.04 -7.88 4.40
N GLU A 237 -14.85 -8.87 4.76
CA GLU A 237 -16.27 -8.68 5.07
C GLU A 237 -16.49 -7.81 6.32
N GLN A 238 -15.69 -8.05 7.38
CA GLN A 238 -15.76 -7.23 8.58
C GLN A 238 -15.32 -5.79 8.34
N LEU A 239 -14.26 -5.61 7.54
CA LEU A 239 -13.80 -4.29 7.14
C LEU A 239 -14.88 -3.55 6.34
N TRP A 240 -15.51 -4.23 5.40
CA TRP A 240 -16.62 -3.67 4.62
C TRP A 240 -17.76 -3.21 5.53
N ASN A 241 -18.22 -4.08 6.43
CA ASN A 241 -19.29 -3.76 7.37
C ASN A 241 -18.94 -2.59 8.29
N LEU A 242 -17.69 -2.52 8.75
CA LEU A 242 -17.17 -1.41 9.56
C LEU A 242 -17.25 -0.08 8.82
N VAL A 243 -16.79 -0.05 7.57
CA VAL A 243 -16.77 1.17 6.75
C VAL A 243 -18.18 1.58 6.36
N GLU A 244 -19.05 0.64 5.99
CA GLU A 244 -20.44 0.94 5.70
C GLU A 244 -21.18 1.47 6.96
N GLY A 245 -20.84 0.95 8.13
CA GLY A 245 -21.31 1.49 9.40
C GLY A 245 -20.87 2.94 9.63
N PHE A 246 -19.61 3.25 9.37
CA PHE A 246 -19.08 4.62 9.42
C PHE A 246 -19.80 5.55 8.43
N LYS A 247 -19.94 5.14 7.18
CA LYS A 247 -20.62 5.93 6.12
C LYS A 247 -22.05 6.27 6.51
N ARG A 248 -22.80 5.32 7.07
CA ARG A 248 -24.20 5.46 7.47
C ARG A 248 -24.39 6.11 8.84
N SER A 249 -23.32 6.27 9.63
CA SER A 249 -23.44 6.88 10.95
C SER A 249 -24.01 8.30 10.83
N PRO A 250 -24.98 8.69 11.68
CA PRO A 250 -25.49 10.05 11.70
C PRO A 250 -24.45 11.00 12.31
N GLY A 251 -24.34 12.18 11.73
CA GLY A 251 -23.45 13.24 12.24
C GLY A 251 -21.97 12.95 12.06
N ALA A 252 -21.16 13.38 13.00
CA ALA A 252 -19.72 13.33 12.97
C ALA A 252 -19.15 11.93 13.32
N GLY A 253 -19.08 11.02 12.37
CA GLY A 253 -18.41 9.72 12.55
C GLY A 253 -16.88 9.87 12.61
N LEU A 254 -16.21 8.92 13.26
CA LEU A 254 -14.75 8.85 13.32
C LEU A 254 -14.26 7.45 12.88
N LEU A 255 -13.31 7.44 11.95
CA LEU A 255 -12.66 6.23 11.45
C LEU A 255 -11.16 6.32 11.71
N LEU A 256 -10.60 5.31 12.40
CA LEU A 256 -9.16 5.18 12.59
C LEU A 256 -8.60 4.09 11.68
N GLY A 257 -7.55 4.40 10.96
CA GLY A 257 -6.90 3.47 10.04
C GLY A 257 -5.40 3.75 9.91
N VAL A 258 -4.75 3.05 8.99
CA VAL A 258 -3.32 3.19 8.72
C VAL A 258 -3.10 3.56 7.25
N CYS A 259 -2.18 4.48 7.00
CA CYS A 259 -1.71 4.80 5.63
C CYS A 259 -1.17 3.53 4.96
N GLY A 260 -1.50 3.32 3.69
CA GLY A 260 -1.20 2.06 3.01
C GLY A 260 -2.08 0.87 3.45
N GLY A 261 -3.02 1.08 4.38
CA GLY A 261 -4.03 0.11 4.78
C GLY A 261 -5.19 0.04 3.77
N ARG A 262 -6.00 -1.01 3.90
CA ARG A 262 -7.13 -1.26 2.98
C ARG A 262 -8.19 -0.15 3.03
N VAL A 263 -8.34 0.53 4.16
CA VAL A 263 -9.24 1.68 4.31
C VAL A 263 -8.67 2.89 3.59
N ALA A 264 -7.36 3.15 3.76
CA ALA A 264 -6.70 4.31 3.17
C ALA A 264 -6.58 4.20 1.64
N GLU A 265 -6.54 3.03 1.03
CA GLU A 265 -6.29 2.86 -0.40
C GLU A 265 -7.46 2.25 -1.19
N GLY A 266 -8.26 1.38 -0.57
CA GLY A 266 -9.23 0.52 -1.26
C GLY A 266 -10.69 0.96 -1.20
N ILE A 267 -11.05 2.03 -0.44
CA ILE A 267 -12.44 2.40 -0.19
C ILE A 267 -12.74 3.80 -0.70
N ASP A 268 -13.84 3.94 -1.38
CA ASP A 268 -14.35 5.22 -1.86
C ASP A 268 -15.35 5.84 -0.88
N PHE A 269 -15.28 7.17 -0.69
CA PHE A 269 -16.15 7.92 0.21
C PHE A 269 -16.79 9.07 -0.58
N PRO A 270 -17.89 8.81 -1.29
CA PRO A 270 -18.58 9.87 -2.02
C PRO A 270 -19.28 10.88 -1.10
N ASP A 271 -19.42 12.10 -1.60
CA ASP A 271 -20.17 13.19 -0.95
C ASP A 271 -19.72 13.48 0.50
N GLU A 272 -20.64 13.52 1.44
CA GLU A 272 -20.44 13.82 2.87
C GLU A 272 -19.99 12.60 3.69
N GLU A 273 -19.65 11.50 3.03
CA GLU A 273 -19.17 10.28 3.74
C GLU A 273 -17.79 10.48 4.36
N LEU A 274 -17.01 11.49 3.88
CA LEU A 274 -15.72 11.86 4.45
C LEU A 274 -15.42 13.34 4.17
N GLU A 275 -15.47 14.17 5.19
CA GLU A 275 -15.26 15.60 5.09
C GLU A 275 -13.91 16.06 5.67
N SER A 276 -13.30 15.28 6.54
CA SER A 276 -11.97 15.58 7.09
C SER A 276 -11.06 14.34 7.11
N VAL A 277 -9.79 14.58 6.79
CA VAL A 277 -8.72 13.59 6.90
C VAL A 277 -7.61 14.13 7.78
N ILE A 278 -7.26 13.37 8.81
CA ILE A 278 -6.11 13.65 9.68
C ILE A 278 -5.03 12.63 9.38
N LEU A 279 -3.81 13.10 9.12
CA LEU A 279 -2.63 12.26 9.02
C LEU A 279 -1.80 12.41 10.30
N VAL A 280 -1.69 11.35 11.07
CA VAL A 280 -0.96 11.34 12.36
C VAL A 280 0.53 11.13 12.08
N GLY A 281 1.11 12.01 11.28
CA GLY A 281 2.49 11.95 10.82
C GLY A 281 2.64 11.76 9.31
N ILE A 282 3.88 11.69 8.86
CA ILE A 282 4.21 11.44 7.45
C ILE A 282 4.37 9.95 7.21
N PRO A 283 3.68 9.36 6.23
CA PRO A 283 3.74 7.93 5.93
C PRO A 283 4.99 7.57 5.12
N PHE A 284 6.19 7.80 5.69
CA PHE A 284 7.42 7.30 5.09
C PHE A 284 7.44 5.77 5.08
N PRO A 285 7.95 5.14 4.01
CA PRO A 285 8.24 3.71 4.04
C PRO A 285 9.13 3.35 5.22
N ARG A 286 8.98 2.12 5.73
CA ARG A 286 9.84 1.64 6.80
C ARG A 286 11.28 1.45 6.30
N PRO A 287 12.29 1.80 7.10
CA PRO A 287 13.69 1.56 6.78
C PRO A 287 14.06 0.09 6.99
N THR A 288 13.63 -0.79 6.09
CA THR A 288 13.99 -2.21 6.08
C THR A 288 15.25 -2.43 5.25
N ALA A 289 15.90 -3.59 5.40
CA ALA A 289 17.11 -3.92 4.66
C ALA A 289 16.86 -3.89 3.13
N ARG A 290 15.69 -4.36 2.67
CA ARG A 290 15.28 -4.26 1.26
C ARG A 290 15.09 -2.82 0.82
N ARG A 291 14.52 -1.97 1.66
CA ARG A 291 14.33 -0.54 1.37
C ARG A 291 15.65 0.20 1.25
N GLU A 292 16.59 -0.10 2.13
CA GLU A 292 17.94 0.46 2.06
C GLU A 292 18.68 0.01 0.80
N ALA A 293 18.53 -1.26 0.41
CA ALA A 293 19.07 -1.75 -0.86
C ALA A 293 18.48 -1.01 -2.06
N LEU A 294 17.16 -0.78 -2.08
CA LEU A 294 16.50 0.00 -3.12
C LEU A 294 17.01 1.44 -3.17
N ILE A 295 17.19 2.09 -2.01
CA ILE A 295 17.73 3.45 -1.96
C ILE A 295 19.14 3.49 -2.56
N ARG A 296 20.03 2.56 -2.18
CA ARG A 296 21.39 2.47 -2.74
C ARG A 296 21.37 2.22 -4.25
N TYR A 297 20.49 1.33 -4.72
CA TYR A 297 20.32 1.05 -6.14
C TYR A 297 19.88 2.29 -6.92
N LEU A 298 18.83 2.96 -6.46
CA LEU A 298 18.32 4.18 -7.07
C LEU A 298 19.32 5.34 -7.01
N ASP A 299 20.11 5.40 -5.95
CA ASP A 299 21.18 6.40 -5.82
C ASP A 299 22.28 6.17 -6.87
N HIS A 300 22.70 4.91 -7.05
CA HIS A 300 23.63 4.55 -8.12
C HIS A 300 23.07 4.86 -9.53
N LEU A 301 21.78 4.60 -9.73
CA LEU A 301 21.12 4.80 -11.03
C LEU A 301 20.90 6.28 -11.37
N THR A 302 20.51 7.10 -10.38
CA THR A 302 19.97 8.45 -10.61
C THR A 302 20.65 9.55 -9.79
N GLY A 303 21.45 9.21 -8.76
CA GLY A 303 21.97 10.16 -7.79
C GLY A 303 20.89 10.70 -6.80
N ARG A 304 19.68 10.13 -6.81
CA ARG A 304 18.51 10.61 -6.04
C ARG A 304 17.87 9.50 -5.20
N GLY A 305 18.70 8.61 -4.65
CA GLY A 305 18.22 7.40 -3.97
C GLY A 305 17.23 7.66 -2.83
N TRP A 306 17.54 8.60 -1.93
CA TRP A 306 16.63 8.98 -0.83
C TRP A 306 15.32 9.60 -1.34
N GLU A 307 15.43 10.50 -2.31
CA GLU A 307 14.25 11.16 -2.87
C GLU A 307 13.30 10.15 -3.51
N TYR A 308 13.82 9.25 -4.32
CA TYR A 308 13.01 8.25 -5.05
C TYR A 308 12.57 7.09 -4.15
N GLY A 309 13.45 6.65 -3.24
CA GLY A 309 13.16 5.51 -2.36
C GLY A 309 12.31 5.84 -1.14
N MET A 310 12.31 7.09 -0.66
CA MET A 310 11.61 7.49 0.57
C MET A 310 10.63 8.64 0.37
N VAL A 311 11.07 9.75 -0.23
CA VAL A 311 10.25 10.97 -0.32
C VAL A 311 9.10 10.81 -1.33
N ALA A 312 9.38 10.26 -2.52
CA ALA A 312 8.36 10.08 -3.54
C ALA A 312 7.23 9.12 -3.11
N PRO A 313 7.50 7.95 -2.50
CA PRO A 313 6.45 7.11 -1.93
C PRO A 313 5.63 7.81 -0.83
N ALA A 314 6.29 8.55 0.09
CA ALA A 314 5.60 9.31 1.12
C ALA A 314 4.69 10.40 0.52
N ARG A 315 5.17 11.12 -0.50
CA ARG A 315 4.39 12.11 -1.26
C ARG A 315 3.13 11.48 -1.87
N ARG A 316 3.27 10.33 -2.54
CA ARG A 316 2.13 9.61 -3.12
C ARG A 316 1.11 9.18 -2.06
N ALA A 317 1.57 8.66 -0.93
CA ALA A 317 0.70 8.26 0.17
C ALA A 317 -0.06 9.45 0.79
N LEU A 318 0.60 10.61 0.95
CA LEU A 318 -0.04 11.86 1.38
C LEU A 318 -1.13 12.29 0.39
N LEU A 319 -0.81 12.33 -0.91
CA LEU A 319 -1.76 12.72 -1.96
C LEU A 319 -2.95 11.76 -2.03
N GLN A 320 -2.73 10.45 -1.92
CA GLN A 320 -3.79 9.44 -1.93
C GLN A 320 -4.72 9.58 -0.73
N ALA A 321 -4.17 9.74 0.47
CA ALA A 321 -4.98 9.87 1.68
C ALA A 321 -5.78 11.18 1.69
N LEU A 322 -5.15 12.31 1.37
CA LEU A 322 -5.81 13.62 1.32
C LEU A 322 -6.74 13.80 0.11
N GLY A 323 -6.48 13.08 -0.98
CA GLY A 323 -7.32 13.10 -2.19
C GLY A 323 -8.69 12.44 -2.00
N ARG A 324 -8.93 11.77 -0.87
CA ARG A 324 -10.21 11.09 -0.60
C ARG A 324 -11.35 12.01 -0.20
N MET A 325 -11.03 13.23 0.22
CA MET A 325 -12.03 14.20 0.68
C MET A 325 -12.80 14.89 -0.45
N ILE A 326 -12.25 14.94 -1.67
CA ILE A 326 -12.82 15.70 -2.79
C ILE A 326 -12.99 14.76 -4.00
N ARG A 327 -14.23 14.52 -4.39
CA ARG A 327 -14.64 13.67 -5.52
C ARG A 327 -15.51 14.42 -6.53
N SER A 328 -16.21 15.45 -6.08
CA SER A 328 -17.10 16.28 -6.88
C SER A 328 -16.79 17.76 -6.70
N GLU A 329 -17.36 18.61 -7.54
CA GLU A 329 -17.22 20.05 -7.45
C GLU A 329 -17.85 20.65 -6.18
N ASP A 330 -18.83 19.94 -5.60
CA ASP A 330 -19.54 20.37 -4.40
C ASP A 330 -18.87 19.94 -3.09
N ASP A 331 -17.95 18.95 -3.15
CA ASP A 331 -17.28 18.43 -1.97
C ASP A 331 -16.38 19.46 -1.31
N ARG A 332 -16.27 19.36 0.02
CA ARG A 332 -15.39 20.19 0.83
C ARG A 332 -14.63 19.33 1.78
N GLY A 333 -13.33 19.60 1.88
CA GLY A 333 -12.45 18.76 2.68
C GLY A 333 -11.40 19.54 3.47
N LEU A 334 -11.27 19.19 4.75
CA LEU A 334 -10.22 19.68 5.65
C LEU A 334 -9.19 18.59 5.91
N GLY A 335 -8.00 18.75 5.35
CA GLY A 335 -6.85 17.88 5.61
C GLY A 335 -5.93 18.48 6.66
N ILE A 336 -5.62 17.71 7.72
CA ILE A 336 -4.69 18.15 8.77
C ILE A 336 -3.57 17.10 8.91
N ILE A 337 -2.32 17.56 8.85
CA ILE A 337 -1.14 16.70 9.02
C ILE A 337 -0.48 17.04 10.36
N LEU A 338 -0.45 16.08 11.27
CA LEU A 338 0.17 16.22 12.59
C LEU A 338 1.67 15.91 12.50
N ASP A 339 2.39 16.72 11.73
CA ASP A 339 3.83 16.60 11.60
C ASP A 339 4.43 17.87 10.97
N ARG A 340 5.41 18.50 11.64
CA ARG A 340 6.10 19.69 11.11
C ARG A 340 6.84 19.44 9.79
N ARG A 341 7.24 18.21 9.52
CA ARG A 341 7.90 17.81 8.27
C ARG A 341 6.97 17.91 7.05
N ALA A 342 5.65 18.08 7.25
CA ALA A 342 4.72 18.30 6.15
C ALA A 342 5.07 19.53 5.31
N ALA A 343 5.74 20.53 5.88
CA ALA A 343 6.19 21.73 5.18
C ALA A 343 7.06 21.42 3.94
N GLN A 344 7.85 20.33 3.96
CA GLN A 344 8.69 19.90 2.84
C GLN A 344 7.89 19.42 1.61
N PHE A 345 6.59 19.13 1.77
CA PHE A 345 5.69 18.68 0.70
C PHE A 345 4.78 19.81 0.18
N ALA A 346 5.08 21.06 0.50
CA ALA A 346 4.22 22.20 0.11
C ALA A 346 4.08 22.36 -1.42
N ASP A 347 5.07 21.93 -2.19
CA ASP A 347 5.04 21.87 -3.65
C ASP A 347 4.02 20.87 -4.19
N ALA A 348 3.86 19.72 -3.51
CA ALA A 348 2.89 18.68 -3.85
C ALA A 348 1.50 18.93 -3.26
N LEU A 349 1.41 19.73 -2.22
CA LEU A 349 0.20 20.03 -1.47
C LEU A 349 -0.15 21.54 -1.56
N PRO A 350 -0.62 22.02 -2.72
CA PRO A 350 -0.94 23.43 -2.91
C PRO A 350 -1.91 23.94 -1.85
N GLY A 351 -1.56 25.08 -1.22
CA GLY A 351 -2.35 25.68 -0.16
C GLY A 351 -2.08 25.13 1.25
N LEU A 352 -1.12 24.23 1.41
CA LEU A 352 -0.69 23.76 2.73
C LEU A 352 -0.11 24.94 3.56
N LYS A 353 -0.61 25.11 4.79
CA LYS A 353 -0.19 26.17 5.72
C LYS A 353 -0.14 25.61 7.14
N PRO A 354 0.61 26.25 8.07
CA PRO A 354 0.50 25.94 9.49
C PRO A 354 -0.94 26.07 9.98
N LEU A 355 -1.35 25.15 10.85
CA LEU A 355 -2.62 25.20 11.55
C LEU A 355 -2.54 26.25 12.67
N VAL A 356 -3.47 27.17 12.71
CA VAL A 356 -3.60 28.16 13.78
C VAL A 356 -4.77 27.83 14.69
N SER A 357 -5.94 27.49 14.10
CA SER A 357 -7.16 27.16 14.84
C SER A 357 -7.99 26.19 13.99
N VAL A 358 -8.35 25.05 14.57
CA VAL A 358 -9.25 24.08 13.93
C VAL A 358 -10.64 24.70 13.77
N ARG A 359 -11.12 25.39 14.81
CA ARG A 359 -12.44 26.02 14.81
C ARG A 359 -12.60 27.01 13.67
N ASP A 360 -11.61 27.89 13.44
CA ASP A 360 -11.69 28.90 12.36
C ASP A 360 -11.75 28.23 10.98
N GLU A 361 -11.00 27.13 10.79
CA GLU A 361 -11.05 26.40 9.52
C GLU A 361 -12.39 25.68 9.32
N VAL A 362 -12.96 25.11 10.39
CA VAL A 362 -14.30 24.49 10.37
C VAL A 362 -15.38 25.55 10.08
N GLU A 363 -15.35 26.68 10.75
CA GLU A 363 -16.31 27.77 10.52
C GLU A 363 -16.25 28.27 9.08
N ARG A 364 -15.06 28.49 8.58
CA ARG A 364 -14.84 28.97 7.21
C ARG A 364 -15.30 27.95 6.15
N LEU A 365 -15.02 26.67 6.36
CA LEU A 365 -15.24 25.64 5.33
C LEU A 365 -16.66 25.04 5.39
N PHE A 366 -17.19 24.81 6.58
CA PHE A 366 -18.43 24.06 6.78
C PHE A 366 -19.60 24.89 7.30
N LEU A 367 -19.38 25.89 8.20
CA LEU A 367 -20.45 26.63 8.85
C LEU A 367 -20.86 27.92 8.13
N GLY A 368 -19.99 28.44 7.27
CA GLY A 368 -20.24 29.71 6.51
C GLY A 368 -21.39 29.67 5.48
N ARG A 369 -22.14 28.57 5.35
CA ARG A 369 -23.27 28.42 4.43
C ARG A 369 -24.44 27.66 5.05
N ARG A 370 -25.59 28.32 5.18
CA ARG A 370 -26.89 27.65 5.25
C ARG A 370 -27.10 26.93 3.91
N ARG A 371 -27.09 25.60 3.88
CA ARG A 371 -27.41 24.82 2.69
C ARG A 371 -28.92 24.91 2.40
N PRO A 372 -29.34 25.19 1.14
CA PRO A 372 -30.70 24.88 0.73
C PRO A 372 -30.90 23.36 0.84
N GLY A 373 -32.04 22.95 1.42
CA GLY A 373 -32.33 21.53 1.70
C GLY A 373 -32.11 20.63 0.47
N ARG A 374 -31.14 19.76 0.56
CA ARG A 374 -30.86 18.74 -0.44
C ARG A 374 -31.89 17.62 -0.30
N PRO A 375 -32.47 17.11 -1.38
CA PRO A 375 -33.30 15.91 -1.31
C PRO A 375 -32.48 14.72 -0.79
N PRO A 376 -33.12 13.77 -0.10
CA PRO A 376 -32.42 12.59 0.44
C PRO A 376 -31.67 11.86 -0.67
N PRO A 377 -30.51 11.25 -0.38
CA PRO A 377 -29.69 10.56 -1.37
C PRO A 377 -30.54 9.48 -2.06
N LYS A 378 -30.52 9.48 -3.38
CA LYS A 378 -31.11 8.39 -4.15
C LYS A 378 -30.41 7.11 -3.71
N VAL A 379 -31.14 6.22 -3.09
CA VAL A 379 -30.67 4.86 -2.73
C VAL A 379 -30.12 4.26 -4.01
N GLY A 380 -28.80 4.14 -4.11
CA GLY A 380 -28.11 3.51 -5.22
C GLY A 380 -28.64 2.09 -5.35
N ARG A 381 -29.05 1.69 -6.55
CA ARG A 381 -29.40 0.30 -6.82
C ARG A 381 -28.20 -0.55 -6.41
N PRO A 382 -28.40 -1.70 -5.73
CA PRO A 382 -27.33 -2.60 -5.39
C PRO A 382 -26.59 -2.97 -6.69
N HIS A 383 -25.27 -2.84 -6.67
CA HIS A 383 -24.43 -3.32 -7.76
C HIS A 383 -24.79 -4.77 -8.07
N GLN A 384 -25.51 -5.00 -9.15
CA GLN A 384 -25.74 -6.34 -9.69
C GLN A 384 -24.33 -6.90 -10.00
N ARG A 385 -24.01 -8.02 -9.39
CA ARG A 385 -22.84 -8.81 -9.80
C ARG A 385 -22.98 -9.05 -11.31
N PRO A 386 -21.93 -8.86 -12.11
CA PRO A 386 -21.99 -9.28 -13.50
C PRO A 386 -22.28 -10.78 -13.50
N GLU A 387 -23.38 -11.17 -14.11
CA GLU A 387 -23.68 -12.58 -14.40
C GLU A 387 -22.53 -13.13 -15.24
N PRO A 388 -22.08 -14.39 -14.99
CA PRO A 388 -21.09 -15.00 -15.85
C PRO A 388 -21.66 -15.04 -17.27
N SER A 389 -20.97 -14.36 -18.20
CA SER A 389 -21.29 -14.34 -19.60
C SER A 389 -21.44 -15.79 -20.09
N SER A 390 -22.68 -16.18 -20.44
CA SER A 390 -22.97 -17.40 -21.19
C SER A 390 -22.30 -17.25 -22.55
N SER A 391 -21.23 -18.00 -22.78
CA SER A 391 -20.61 -18.13 -24.10
C SER A 391 -21.67 -18.63 -25.10
N PRO A 392 -21.77 -18.02 -26.29
CA PRO A 392 -22.65 -18.54 -27.32
C PRO A 392 -22.16 -19.93 -27.75
N ALA A 393 -23.08 -20.88 -27.74
CA ALA A 393 -22.85 -22.20 -28.24
C ALA A 393 -22.41 -22.12 -29.72
N THR A 394 -21.17 -22.53 -29.99
CA THR A 394 -20.67 -22.74 -31.33
C THR A 394 -21.46 -23.90 -31.96
N SER A 395 -22.36 -23.56 -32.90
CA SER A 395 -23.00 -24.50 -33.79
C SER A 395 -21.93 -25.19 -34.65
N ARG A 396 -21.74 -26.48 -34.46
CA ARG A 396 -20.95 -27.33 -35.37
C ARG A 396 -21.69 -27.43 -36.73
N PRO A 397 -21.01 -27.25 -37.86
CA PRO A 397 -21.58 -27.59 -39.15
C PRO A 397 -21.67 -29.13 -39.25
N ARG A 398 -22.86 -29.61 -39.63
CA ARG A 398 -23.08 -31.01 -40.04
C ARG A 398 -22.31 -31.23 -41.32
N LEU A 399 -21.41 -32.19 -41.34
CA LEU A 399 -20.89 -32.79 -42.57
C LEU A 399 -22.00 -33.68 -43.15
N SER A 400 -22.42 -33.38 -44.35
CA SER A 400 -23.24 -34.25 -45.16
C SER A 400 -22.44 -35.45 -45.61
N GLU A 401 -22.89 -36.65 -45.21
CA GLU A 401 -22.57 -37.90 -45.92
C GLU A 401 -23.37 -37.91 -47.20
N ASP A 402 -22.71 -38.20 -48.33
CA ASP A 402 -23.23 -38.94 -49.47
C ASP A 402 -22.21 -39.02 -50.62
N PRO A 403 -22.21 -40.05 -51.46
CA PRO A 403 -22.19 -41.50 -51.21
C PRO A 403 -20.81 -42.12 -51.46
#